data_13df813e683acc42592a7f5be55167af
#
_entry.id   13df813e683acc42592a7f5be55167af
#
_cell.length_a   1.000
_cell.length_b   1.000
_cell.length_c   1.000
_cell.angle_alpha   90.00
_cell.angle_beta   90.00
_cell.angle_gamma   90.00
#
_symmetry.space_group_name_H-M   'P 1'
#
loop_
_entity.id
_entity.type
_entity.pdbx_description
1 polymer ?
#
loop_
_entity_poly.entity_id
_entity_poly.type
_entity_poly.pdbx_seq_one_letter_code
_entity_poly.pdbx_strand_id
1 'polypeptide(L)'
;VGNILAAANAVIENNDERLGKNLRTDAEAGDKIRYYSAFTDLEEAQFIVDETKALEREGWDLDEIAVLYRSNAQSRVIEQSLFRSGIPYKIYGGLRFYERQEIKHALAYLRLAVNPDDDNALLRVINFPPRGIGARTIENLQTASNEQGITLWQAACNAGAKAAKIAAFVRLIEALRNQVGQMPLSEIIVGILKDSGLTEHYKTQKGDNQDRLDNLDELVNAAIEFKPEDSNFETLPENISDDPAFPILAFLSNAALESGENQAGAGEKAVQLMTVHASKGLEFNAVFLTGMEEGRFPSEMSLAERGGLEEERRLMYVAITRARKRLYITMAQQRMLHGQTQFGIVSRFVEEIPPEVLHYLSVKKTAYDSYGNTRQTAAPKDKIINDYKQPQTYAGFRIGQNVRHAKFGTGVIIDAVDKGESARLTINFGKQG
;
A
#
# COMPACT_ATOMS: atom_id res chain seq x y z
N VAL A 1 -11.54 27.09 3.56
CA VAL A 1 -12.43 27.22 4.75
C VAL A 1 -11.59 27.34 6.02
N GLY A 2 -12.15 28.01 7.05
CA GLY A 2 -11.43 28.39 8.26
C GLY A 2 -10.83 27.22 9.05
N ASN A 3 -11.57 26.12 9.21
CA ASN A 3 -11.10 24.96 9.97
C ASN A 3 -9.86 24.30 9.34
N ILE A 4 -9.78 24.22 8.01
CA ILE A 4 -8.61 23.67 7.30
C ILE A 4 -7.40 24.58 7.51
N LEU A 5 -7.56 25.90 7.42
CA LEU A 5 -6.48 26.84 7.63
C LEU A 5 -6.04 26.90 9.11
N ALA A 6 -6.98 26.77 10.05
CA ALA A 6 -6.64 26.70 11.48
C ALA A 6 -5.75 25.47 11.76
N ALA A 7 -6.09 24.31 11.21
CA ALA A 7 -5.27 23.11 11.33
C ALA A 7 -3.88 23.28 10.69
N ALA A 8 -3.82 23.81 9.45
CA ALA A 8 -2.55 24.04 8.77
C ALA A 8 -1.64 25.00 9.54
N ASN A 9 -2.19 26.10 10.04
CA ASN A 9 -1.43 27.07 10.84
C ASN A 9 -0.93 26.45 12.15
N ALA A 10 -1.78 25.71 12.86
CA ALA A 10 -1.39 25.06 14.11
C ALA A 10 -0.24 24.05 13.92
N VAL A 11 -0.29 23.25 12.86
CA VAL A 11 0.80 22.30 12.55
C VAL A 11 2.10 23.07 12.27
N ILE A 12 2.08 24.07 11.38
CA ILE A 12 3.31 24.77 10.98
C ILE A 12 3.87 25.68 12.08
N GLU A 13 3.07 26.06 13.07
CA GLU A 13 3.52 26.84 14.24
C GLU A 13 4.55 26.10 15.09
N ASN A 14 4.63 24.79 15.01
CA ASN A 14 5.62 23.98 15.71
C ASN A 14 7.01 23.96 15.05
N ASN A 15 7.22 24.68 13.93
CA ASN A 15 8.55 24.84 13.32
C ASN A 15 9.27 26.09 13.87
N ASP A 16 10.50 25.89 14.37
CA ASP A 16 11.30 26.98 14.97
C ASP A 16 11.75 28.03 13.94
N GLU A 17 12.10 27.61 12.71
CA GLU A 17 12.57 28.49 11.62
C GLU A 17 11.45 28.98 10.70
N ARG A 18 10.38 29.54 11.26
CA ARG A 18 9.24 30.00 10.48
C ARG A 18 9.40 31.42 9.97
N LEU A 19 9.06 31.67 8.69
CA LEU A 19 9.00 33.01 8.07
C LEU A 19 7.75 33.83 8.45
N GLY A 20 7.07 33.52 9.55
CA GLY A 20 6.05 34.36 10.20
C GLY A 20 4.75 34.60 9.42
N LYS A 21 4.48 33.95 8.29
CA LYS A 21 3.23 34.11 7.52
C LYS A 21 2.15 33.18 7.99
N ASN A 22 1.04 33.69 8.52
CA ASN A 22 -0.18 32.94 8.77
C ASN A 22 -1.12 33.12 7.58
N LEU A 23 -1.61 31.98 7.04
CA LEU A 23 -2.71 32.03 6.09
C LEU A 23 -3.98 32.49 6.82
N ARG A 24 -4.65 33.46 6.22
CA ARG A 24 -5.94 33.98 6.71
C ARG A 24 -6.97 33.82 5.61
N THR A 25 -8.20 33.68 6.00
CA THR A 25 -9.35 33.64 5.10
C THR A 25 -10.51 34.38 5.75
N ASP A 26 -11.25 35.11 4.95
CA ASP A 26 -12.53 35.69 5.34
C ASP A 26 -13.71 34.71 5.10
N ALA A 27 -13.40 33.51 4.58
CA ALA A 27 -14.40 32.47 4.37
C ALA A 27 -14.87 31.89 5.72
N GLU A 28 -16.10 31.33 5.71
CA GLU A 28 -16.68 30.62 6.85
C GLU A 28 -15.78 29.49 7.38
N ALA A 29 -16.01 29.07 8.63
CA ALA A 29 -15.26 27.99 9.26
C ALA A 29 -15.28 26.69 8.41
N GLY A 30 -16.42 26.41 7.76
CA GLY A 30 -16.61 25.20 6.96
C GLY A 30 -16.74 23.93 7.81
N ASP A 31 -16.71 22.77 7.14
CA ASP A 31 -16.75 21.47 7.81
C ASP A 31 -15.55 21.26 8.73
N LYS A 32 -15.73 20.58 9.84
CA LYS A 32 -14.62 20.06 10.64
C LYS A 32 -13.87 19.00 9.87
N ILE A 33 -12.57 18.89 10.13
CA ILE A 33 -11.71 17.87 9.54
C ILE A 33 -12.13 16.50 10.08
N ARG A 34 -12.42 15.57 9.19
CA ARG A 34 -12.88 14.23 9.52
C ARG A 34 -11.68 13.32 9.77
N TYR A 35 -11.55 12.84 10.99
CA TYR A 35 -10.49 11.91 11.37
C TYR A 35 -11.05 10.50 11.52
N TYR A 36 -10.44 9.54 10.83
CA TYR A 36 -10.81 8.13 10.87
C TYR A 36 -9.60 7.24 11.19
N SER A 37 -9.73 6.42 12.23
CA SER A 37 -8.75 5.41 12.60
C SER A 37 -9.30 4.04 12.22
N ALA A 38 -8.81 3.49 11.13
CA ALA A 38 -9.11 2.14 10.66
C ALA A 38 -8.37 1.09 11.49
N PHE A 39 -8.87 -0.13 11.53
CA PHE A 39 -8.13 -1.23 12.16
C PHE A 39 -6.98 -1.70 11.25
N THR A 40 -7.24 -1.85 9.94
CA THR A 40 -6.25 -2.24 8.93
C THR A 40 -6.15 -1.21 7.80
N ASP A 41 -5.11 -1.30 6.99
CA ASP A 41 -4.97 -0.50 5.75
C ASP A 41 -6.05 -0.82 4.71
N LEU A 42 -6.52 -2.06 4.67
CA LEU A 42 -7.65 -2.44 3.81
C LEU A 42 -8.95 -1.74 4.26
N GLU A 43 -9.20 -1.65 5.57
CA GLU A 43 -10.33 -0.88 6.11
C GLU A 43 -10.17 0.63 5.85
N GLU A 44 -8.94 1.15 5.94
CA GLU A 44 -8.65 2.54 5.58
C GLU A 44 -9.00 2.80 4.11
N ALA A 45 -8.57 1.94 3.20
CA ALA A 45 -8.88 2.05 1.78
C ALA A 45 -10.38 1.87 1.50
N GLN A 46 -11.05 0.95 2.20
CA GLN A 46 -12.50 0.78 2.07
C GLN A 46 -13.27 2.01 2.56
N PHE A 47 -12.83 2.65 3.66
CA PHE A 47 -13.41 3.91 4.12
C PHE A 47 -13.30 5.01 3.05
N ILE A 48 -12.14 5.11 2.37
CA ILE A 48 -11.94 6.08 1.28
C ILE A 48 -12.91 5.81 0.13
N VAL A 49 -13.10 4.54 -0.24
CA VAL A 49 -14.08 4.12 -1.26
C VAL A 49 -15.51 4.52 -0.86
N ASP A 50 -15.90 4.22 0.37
CA ASP A 50 -17.27 4.48 0.86
C ASP A 50 -17.58 5.98 0.93
N GLU A 51 -16.62 6.78 1.42
CA GLU A 51 -16.75 8.24 1.45
C GLU A 51 -16.71 8.85 0.05
N THR A 52 -15.89 8.30 -0.88
CA THR A 52 -15.89 8.74 -2.29
C THR A 52 -17.25 8.53 -2.92
N LYS A 53 -17.87 7.35 -2.72
CA LYS A 53 -19.25 7.07 -3.19
C LYS A 53 -20.30 7.97 -2.52
N ALA A 54 -20.07 8.35 -1.26
CA ALA A 54 -20.96 9.29 -0.57
C ALA A 54 -20.85 10.70 -1.16
N LEU A 55 -19.63 11.16 -1.43
CA LEU A 55 -19.36 12.45 -2.09
C LEU A 55 -19.98 12.51 -3.49
N GLU A 56 -19.85 11.44 -4.28
CA GLU A 56 -20.47 11.34 -5.61
C GLU A 56 -22.00 11.44 -5.53
N ARG A 57 -22.62 10.78 -4.54
CA ARG A 57 -24.08 10.90 -4.28
C ARG A 57 -24.49 12.31 -3.82
N GLU A 58 -23.58 13.05 -3.16
CA GLU A 58 -23.78 14.46 -2.84
C GLU A 58 -23.62 15.38 -4.06
N GLY A 59 -23.25 14.85 -5.23
CA GLY A 59 -23.10 15.59 -6.50
C GLY A 59 -21.70 16.13 -6.74
N TRP A 60 -20.66 15.60 -6.06
CA TRP A 60 -19.28 15.98 -6.31
C TRP A 60 -18.72 15.18 -7.50
N ASP A 61 -17.96 15.85 -8.32
CA ASP A 61 -17.26 15.18 -9.41
C ASP A 61 -16.01 14.42 -8.89
N LEU A 62 -15.74 13.24 -9.44
CA LEU A 62 -14.60 12.41 -9.00
C LEU A 62 -13.24 13.10 -9.16
N ASP A 63 -13.08 13.96 -10.17
CA ASP A 63 -11.85 14.75 -10.39
C ASP A 63 -11.66 15.90 -9.38
N GLU A 64 -12.68 16.21 -8.58
CA GLU A 64 -12.58 17.12 -7.44
C GLU A 64 -12.11 16.44 -6.14
N ILE A 65 -11.91 15.11 -6.17
CA ILE A 65 -11.52 14.30 -5.02
C ILE A 65 -10.07 13.83 -5.21
N ALA A 66 -9.23 14.07 -4.22
CA ALA A 66 -7.86 13.59 -4.21
C ALA A 66 -7.55 12.71 -2.98
N VAL A 67 -6.72 11.69 -3.19
CA VAL A 67 -6.13 10.87 -2.13
C VAL A 67 -4.62 11.13 -2.14
N LEU A 68 -4.11 11.67 -1.04
CA LEU A 68 -2.71 12.03 -0.86
C LEU A 68 -2.03 11.08 0.10
N TYR A 69 -0.87 10.60 -0.29
CA TYR A 69 -0.03 9.72 0.51
C TYR A 69 1.43 10.20 0.52
N ARG A 70 2.20 9.78 1.53
CA ARG A 70 3.60 10.20 1.68
C ARG A 70 4.55 9.45 0.76
N SER A 71 4.35 8.15 0.57
CA SER A 71 5.16 7.26 -0.26
C SER A 71 4.32 6.58 -1.33
N ASN A 72 4.92 6.36 -2.50
CA ASN A 72 4.26 5.70 -3.63
C ASN A 72 3.78 4.27 -3.31
N ALA A 73 4.48 3.54 -2.45
CA ALA A 73 4.07 2.18 -2.04
C ALA A 73 2.68 2.14 -1.40
N GLN A 74 2.27 3.22 -0.71
CA GLN A 74 0.96 3.31 -0.06
C GLN A 74 -0.22 3.30 -1.04
N SER A 75 0.01 3.58 -2.34
CA SER A 75 -1.07 3.66 -3.32
C SER A 75 -1.70 2.30 -3.64
N ARG A 76 -0.96 1.17 -3.52
CA ARG A 76 -1.43 -0.15 -3.96
C ARG A 76 -2.78 -0.56 -3.38
N VAL A 77 -2.92 -0.52 -2.05
CA VAL A 77 -4.16 -0.95 -1.37
C VAL A 77 -5.32 -0.04 -1.76
N ILE A 78 -5.06 1.26 -1.95
CA ILE A 78 -6.07 2.24 -2.38
C ILE A 78 -6.46 1.99 -3.84
N GLU A 79 -5.47 1.81 -4.73
CA GLU A 79 -5.68 1.48 -6.14
C GLU A 79 -6.55 0.22 -6.29
N GLN A 80 -6.19 -0.85 -5.57
CA GLN A 80 -6.91 -2.11 -5.58
C GLN A 80 -8.36 -1.95 -5.09
N SER A 81 -8.58 -1.20 -4.01
CA SER A 81 -9.92 -0.98 -3.44
C SER A 81 -10.81 -0.16 -4.37
N LEU A 82 -10.27 0.88 -5.02
CA LEU A 82 -10.97 1.67 -6.03
C LEU A 82 -11.29 0.83 -7.26
N PHE A 83 -10.32 0.05 -7.75
CA PHE A 83 -10.49 -0.85 -8.90
C PHE A 83 -11.61 -1.87 -8.65
N ARG A 84 -11.55 -2.61 -7.52
CA ARG A 84 -12.59 -3.59 -7.14
C ARG A 84 -13.97 -2.98 -6.97
N SER A 85 -14.02 -1.70 -6.61
CA SER A 85 -15.27 -0.95 -6.42
C SER A 85 -15.79 -0.28 -7.69
N GLY A 86 -15.08 -0.43 -8.83
CA GLY A 86 -15.44 0.17 -10.10
C GLY A 86 -15.32 1.70 -10.13
N ILE A 87 -14.55 2.30 -9.22
CA ILE A 87 -14.33 3.75 -9.17
C ILE A 87 -13.12 4.08 -10.05
N PRO A 88 -13.28 4.89 -11.10
CA PRO A 88 -12.17 5.32 -11.94
C PRO A 88 -11.21 6.21 -11.15
N TYR A 89 -9.91 5.97 -11.32
CA TYR A 89 -8.85 6.75 -10.69
C TYR A 89 -7.69 7.02 -11.65
N LYS A 90 -6.91 8.06 -11.34
CA LYS A 90 -5.68 8.42 -12.05
C LYS A 90 -4.55 8.63 -11.06
N ILE A 91 -3.35 8.12 -11.39
CA ILE A 91 -2.13 8.45 -10.67
C ILE A 91 -1.52 9.71 -11.28
N TYR A 92 -1.41 10.76 -10.47
CA TYR A 92 -0.78 12.01 -10.89
C TYR A 92 0.72 12.00 -10.58
N GLY A 93 1.54 12.23 -11.60
CA GLY A 93 3.00 12.28 -11.46
C GLY A 93 3.69 10.93 -11.29
N GLY A 94 3.02 9.83 -11.59
CA GLY A 94 3.55 8.48 -11.43
C GLY A 94 2.85 7.43 -12.29
N LEU A 95 3.18 6.18 -12.03
CA LEU A 95 2.58 4.99 -12.64
C LEU A 95 1.77 4.22 -11.60
N ARG A 96 0.78 3.47 -12.06
CA ARG A 96 0.07 2.48 -11.24
C ARG A 96 1.06 1.49 -10.66
N PHE A 97 0.72 0.87 -9.53
CA PHE A 97 1.62 -0.02 -8.82
C PHE A 97 2.21 -1.10 -9.72
N TYR A 98 1.37 -1.87 -10.42
CA TYR A 98 1.83 -2.96 -11.30
C TYR A 98 2.47 -2.49 -12.63
N GLU A 99 2.42 -1.21 -12.93
CA GLU A 99 3.08 -0.63 -14.12
C GLU A 99 4.52 -0.15 -13.83
N ARG A 100 4.92 -0.03 -12.55
CA ARG A 100 6.25 0.44 -12.14
C ARG A 100 7.32 -0.53 -12.61
N GLN A 101 8.47 0.01 -13.01
CA GLN A 101 9.55 -0.77 -13.64
C GLN A 101 10.07 -1.90 -12.75
N GLU A 102 10.33 -1.61 -11.48
CA GLU A 102 10.80 -2.59 -10.48
C GLU A 102 9.78 -3.72 -10.29
N ILE A 103 8.49 -3.41 -10.29
CA ILE A 103 7.41 -4.40 -10.19
C ILE A 103 7.34 -5.24 -11.47
N LYS A 104 7.39 -4.61 -12.64
CA LYS A 104 7.41 -5.33 -13.94
C LYS A 104 8.61 -6.27 -14.05
N HIS A 105 9.77 -5.90 -13.50
CA HIS A 105 10.94 -6.79 -13.46
C HIS A 105 10.70 -8.00 -12.55
N ALA A 106 10.18 -7.78 -11.32
CA ALA A 106 9.87 -8.87 -10.40
C ALA A 106 8.82 -9.83 -10.98
N LEU A 107 7.74 -9.29 -11.59
CA LEU A 107 6.70 -10.09 -12.24
C LEU A 107 7.23 -10.84 -13.47
N ALA A 108 8.21 -10.31 -14.22
CA ALA A 108 8.82 -11.01 -15.34
C ALA A 108 9.59 -12.27 -14.85
N TYR A 109 10.34 -12.18 -13.74
CA TYR A 109 10.94 -13.37 -13.11
C TYR A 109 9.88 -14.38 -12.67
N LEU A 110 8.78 -13.90 -12.08
CA LEU A 110 7.68 -14.77 -11.64
C LEU A 110 7.01 -15.47 -12.82
N ARG A 111 6.85 -14.79 -13.97
CA ARG A 111 6.35 -15.39 -15.21
C ARG A 111 7.27 -16.49 -15.72
N LEU A 112 8.59 -16.25 -15.71
CA LEU A 112 9.57 -17.26 -16.15
C LEU A 112 9.62 -18.48 -15.21
N ALA A 113 9.29 -18.29 -13.94
CA ALA A 113 9.19 -19.40 -12.99
C ALA A 113 8.08 -20.38 -13.35
N VAL A 114 6.98 -19.93 -13.95
CA VAL A 114 5.86 -20.79 -14.40
C VAL A 114 5.92 -21.11 -15.89
N ASN A 115 6.40 -20.18 -16.71
CA ASN A 115 6.54 -20.37 -18.15
C ASN A 115 7.86 -19.78 -18.67
N PRO A 116 8.92 -20.59 -18.83
CA PRO A 116 10.22 -20.11 -19.29
C PRO A 116 10.20 -19.68 -20.78
N ASP A 117 9.19 -20.10 -21.56
CA ASP A 117 9.00 -19.75 -22.96
C ASP A 117 8.28 -18.40 -23.16
N ASP A 118 8.07 -17.61 -22.09
CA ASP A 118 7.63 -16.21 -22.18
C ASP A 118 8.81 -15.32 -22.64
N ASP A 119 8.96 -15.16 -23.97
CA ASP A 119 10.03 -14.39 -24.59
C ASP A 119 10.06 -12.93 -24.10
N ASN A 120 8.90 -12.32 -23.87
CA ASN A 120 8.81 -10.94 -23.38
C ASN A 120 9.37 -10.82 -21.95
N ALA A 121 9.01 -11.75 -21.09
CA ALA A 121 9.54 -11.79 -19.73
C ALA A 121 11.04 -12.10 -19.75
N LEU A 122 11.49 -13.04 -20.58
CA LEU A 122 12.91 -13.39 -20.72
C LEU A 122 13.73 -12.18 -21.18
N LEU A 123 13.37 -11.54 -22.28
CA LEU A 123 14.07 -10.38 -22.80
C LEU A 123 14.09 -9.20 -21.83
N ARG A 124 13.06 -9.06 -20.99
CA ARG A 124 13.01 -8.02 -19.96
C ARG A 124 14.07 -8.20 -18.89
N VAL A 125 14.38 -9.43 -18.47
CA VAL A 125 15.17 -9.69 -17.27
C VAL A 125 16.48 -10.44 -17.49
N ILE A 126 16.75 -10.95 -18.69
CA ILE A 126 17.97 -11.71 -18.99
C ILE A 126 19.26 -10.93 -18.62
N ASN A 127 19.25 -9.61 -18.77
CA ASN A 127 20.33 -8.72 -18.38
C ASN A 127 19.90 -7.65 -17.35
N PHE A 128 18.83 -7.89 -16.62
CA PHE A 128 18.43 -6.98 -15.56
C PHE A 128 18.18 -7.73 -14.24
N PRO A 129 18.87 -7.39 -13.13
CA PRO A 129 20.01 -6.44 -13.05
C PRO A 129 21.16 -6.78 -13.99
N PRO A 130 22.07 -5.83 -14.30
CA PRO A 130 23.15 -6.06 -15.27
C PRO A 130 24.00 -7.29 -14.94
N ARG A 131 24.06 -8.27 -15.87
CA ARG A 131 24.83 -9.53 -15.75
C ARG A 131 25.93 -9.64 -16.78
N GLY A 132 26.11 -8.59 -17.60
CA GLY A 132 27.05 -8.61 -18.72
C GLY A 132 26.60 -9.48 -19.90
N ILE A 133 25.28 -9.67 -20.05
CA ILE A 133 24.63 -10.26 -21.22
C ILE A 133 24.20 -9.09 -22.10
N GLY A 134 25.07 -8.67 -23.02
CA GLY A 134 24.84 -7.49 -23.87
C GLY A 134 23.90 -7.77 -25.04
N ALA A 135 23.52 -6.70 -25.77
CA ALA A 135 22.60 -6.75 -26.91
C ALA A 135 23.04 -7.77 -27.97
N ARG A 136 24.32 -7.82 -28.32
CA ARG A 136 24.86 -8.79 -29.30
C ARG A 136 24.65 -10.24 -28.87
N THR A 137 24.73 -10.53 -27.57
CA THR A 137 24.47 -11.88 -27.06
C THR A 137 22.98 -12.24 -27.21
N ILE A 138 22.11 -11.28 -26.91
CA ILE A 138 20.65 -11.44 -27.05
C ILE A 138 20.27 -11.64 -28.54
N GLU A 139 20.85 -10.85 -29.46
CA GLU A 139 20.65 -11.01 -30.90
C GLU A 139 21.09 -12.39 -31.39
N ASN A 140 22.23 -12.90 -30.89
CA ASN A 140 22.68 -14.26 -31.22
C ASN A 140 21.73 -15.34 -30.71
N LEU A 141 21.13 -15.17 -29.52
CA LEU A 141 20.10 -16.09 -29.01
C LEU A 141 18.84 -16.05 -29.88
N GLN A 142 18.38 -14.87 -30.26
CA GLN A 142 17.23 -14.71 -31.16
C GLN A 142 17.48 -15.33 -32.54
N THR A 143 18.65 -15.12 -33.10
CA THR A 143 19.07 -15.73 -34.38
C THR A 143 19.07 -17.26 -34.26
N ALA A 144 19.69 -17.82 -33.23
CA ALA A 144 19.72 -19.26 -33.02
C ALA A 144 18.31 -19.86 -32.76
N SER A 145 17.45 -19.15 -32.05
CA SER A 145 16.03 -19.52 -31.87
C SER A 145 15.32 -19.62 -33.24
N ASN A 146 15.43 -18.59 -34.06
CA ASN A 146 14.79 -18.52 -35.37
C ASN A 146 15.34 -19.58 -36.34
N GLU A 147 16.65 -19.74 -36.42
CA GLU A 147 17.31 -20.69 -37.35
C GLU A 147 17.03 -22.14 -37.02
N GLN A 148 16.93 -22.46 -35.71
CA GLN A 148 16.73 -23.83 -35.26
C GLN A 148 15.24 -24.16 -34.99
N GLY A 149 14.35 -23.19 -35.08
CA GLY A 149 12.92 -23.37 -34.79
C GLY A 149 12.65 -23.78 -33.33
N ILE A 150 13.47 -23.29 -32.38
CA ILE A 150 13.36 -23.56 -30.94
C ILE A 150 12.95 -22.31 -30.19
N THR A 151 12.49 -22.42 -28.94
CA THR A 151 12.17 -21.26 -28.12
C THR A 151 13.42 -20.48 -27.73
N LEU A 152 13.25 -19.20 -27.39
CA LEU A 152 14.37 -18.37 -26.92
C LEU A 152 14.98 -18.93 -25.62
N TRP A 153 14.15 -19.53 -24.77
CA TRP A 153 14.61 -20.26 -23.58
C TRP A 153 15.51 -21.44 -23.93
N GLN A 154 15.10 -22.28 -24.88
CA GLN A 154 15.89 -23.41 -25.37
C GLN A 154 17.22 -22.94 -25.96
N ALA A 155 17.20 -21.86 -26.74
CA ALA A 155 18.42 -21.24 -27.27
C ALA A 155 19.35 -20.76 -26.13
N ALA A 156 18.79 -20.19 -25.07
CA ALA A 156 19.56 -19.77 -23.89
C ALA A 156 20.17 -20.98 -23.14
N CYS A 157 19.41 -22.06 -22.97
CA CYS A 157 19.91 -23.31 -22.36
C CYS A 157 21.08 -23.89 -23.18
N ASN A 158 20.94 -23.97 -24.51
CA ASN A 158 21.99 -24.49 -25.41
C ASN A 158 23.24 -23.59 -25.38
N ALA A 159 23.09 -22.29 -25.39
CA ALA A 159 24.18 -21.32 -25.28
C ALA A 159 24.85 -21.35 -23.90
N GLY A 160 24.12 -21.65 -22.84
CA GLY A 160 24.63 -21.78 -21.47
C GLY A 160 25.73 -22.84 -21.33
N ALA A 161 25.71 -23.89 -22.16
CA ALA A 161 26.78 -24.89 -22.17
C ALA A 161 28.16 -24.29 -22.51
N LYS A 162 28.22 -23.15 -23.20
CA LYS A 162 29.47 -22.47 -23.65
C LYS A 162 29.67 -21.08 -23.07
N ALA A 163 28.65 -20.49 -22.42
CA ALA A 163 28.67 -19.11 -21.92
C ALA A 163 28.26 -19.04 -20.45
N ALA A 164 29.23 -18.87 -19.55
CA ALA A 164 29.04 -18.91 -18.10
C ALA A 164 27.96 -17.93 -17.59
N LYS A 165 27.84 -16.74 -18.19
CA LYS A 165 26.83 -15.72 -17.79
C LYS A 165 25.42 -16.17 -18.12
N ILE A 166 25.23 -16.76 -19.30
CA ILE A 166 23.92 -17.32 -19.69
C ILE A 166 23.59 -18.54 -18.83
N ALA A 167 24.58 -19.41 -18.57
CA ALA A 167 24.41 -20.58 -17.69
C ALA A 167 23.98 -20.15 -16.25
N ALA A 168 24.53 -19.06 -15.74
CA ALA A 168 24.14 -18.53 -14.43
C ALA A 168 22.68 -18.05 -14.43
N PHE A 169 22.26 -17.36 -15.48
CA PHE A 169 20.86 -16.92 -15.64
C PHE A 169 19.91 -18.13 -15.78
N VAL A 170 20.24 -19.12 -16.61
CA VAL A 170 19.45 -20.34 -16.77
C VAL A 170 19.28 -21.06 -15.43
N ARG A 171 20.37 -21.25 -14.68
CA ARG A 171 20.30 -21.87 -13.33
C ARG A 171 19.43 -21.09 -12.36
N LEU A 172 19.45 -19.74 -12.41
CA LEU A 172 18.59 -18.91 -11.59
C LEU A 172 17.11 -19.21 -11.89
N ILE A 173 16.74 -19.18 -13.18
CA ILE A 173 15.34 -19.45 -13.57
C ILE A 173 14.92 -20.88 -13.20
N GLU A 174 15.77 -21.88 -13.44
CA GLU A 174 15.49 -23.26 -13.05
C GLU A 174 15.32 -23.42 -11.53
N ALA A 175 16.14 -22.73 -10.73
CA ALA A 175 15.98 -22.74 -9.28
C ALA A 175 14.64 -22.15 -8.84
N LEU A 176 14.20 -21.06 -9.45
CA LEU A 176 12.89 -20.46 -9.18
C LEU A 176 11.74 -21.39 -9.60
N ARG A 177 11.84 -22.05 -10.75
CA ARG A 177 10.86 -23.02 -11.24
C ARG A 177 10.68 -24.20 -10.27
N ASN A 178 11.78 -24.67 -9.70
CA ASN A 178 11.73 -25.77 -8.73
C ASN A 178 11.03 -25.39 -7.41
N GLN A 179 10.84 -24.10 -7.14
CA GLN A 179 10.11 -23.63 -5.94
C GLN A 179 8.59 -23.60 -6.16
N VAL A 180 8.14 -23.59 -7.42
CA VAL A 180 6.71 -23.55 -7.77
C VAL A 180 6.01 -24.80 -7.21
N GLY A 181 4.93 -24.57 -6.46
CA GLY A 181 4.17 -25.62 -5.78
C GLY A 181 4.82 -26.17 -4.51
N GLN A 182 6.04 -25.77 -4.16
CA GLN A 182 6.74 -26.18 -2.95
C GLN A 182 6.77 -25.08 -1.88
N MET A 183 6.69 -23.84 -2.29
CA MET A 183 6.75 -22.67 -1.42
C MET A 183 5.54 -21.76 -1.64
N PRO A 184 5.10 -21.00 -0.62
CA PRO A 184 4.08 -19.97 -0.78
C PRO A 184 4.51 -18.90 -1.79
N LEU A 185 3.54 -18.29 -2.48
CA LEU A 185 3.79 -17.22 -3.46
C LEU A 185 4.68 -16.10 -2.91
N SER A 186 4.43 -15.65 -1.69
CA SER A 186 5.22 -14.60 -1.04
C SER A 186 6.70 -14.98 -0.86
N GLU A 187 6.98 -16.22 -0.48
CA GLU A 187 8.35 -16.72 -0.33
C GLU A 187 9.05 -16.84 -1.69
N ILE A 188 8.35 -17.24 -2.74
CA ILE A 188 8.87 -17.25 -4.11
C ILE A 188 9.24 -15.83 -4.55
N ILE A 189 8.40 -14.84 -4.28
CA ILE A 189 8.71 -13.44 -4.60
C ILE A 189 9.91 -12.94 -3.79
N VAL A 190 10.00 -13.22 -2.50
CA VAL A 190 11.19 -12.90 -1.67
C VAL A 190 12.45 -13.54 -2.27
N GLY A 191 12.37 -14.81 -2.67
CA GLY A 191 13.45 -15.51 -3.37
C GLY A 191 13.85 -14.80 -4.67
N ILE A 192 12.87 -14.42 -5.50
CA ILE A 192 13.09 -13.67 -6.74
C ILE A 192 13.85 -12.36 -6.44
N LEU A 193 13.38 -11.55 -5.51
CA LEU A 193 13.97 -10.25 -5.19
C LEU A 193 15.42 -10.37 -4.73
N LYS A 194 15.73 -11.41 -3.96
CA LYS A 194 17.08 -11.69 -3.43
C LYS A 194 17.99 -12.32 -4.49
N ASP A 195 17.57 -13.46 -5.06
CA ASP A 195 18.43 -14.30 -5.88
C ASP A 195 18.67 -13.72 -7.29
N SER A 196 17.70 -12.95 -7.81
CA SER A 196 17.90 -12.17 -9.05
C SER A 196 18.84 -10.99 -8.85
N GLY A 197 19.07 -10.53 -7.62
CA GLY A 197 19.83 -9.34 -7.29
C GLY A 197 19.05 -8.02 -7.45
N LEU A 198 17.72 -8.05 -7.61
CA LEU A 198 16.90 -6.84 -7.78
C LEU A 198 17.02 -5.91 -6.57
N THR A 199 16.86 -6.44 -5.35
CA THR A 199 16.98 -5.64 -4.13
C THR A 199 18.35 -5.00 -4.01
N GLU A 200 19.43 -5.78 -4.23
CA GLU A 200 20.80 -5.28 -4.14
C GLU A 200 21.09 -4.23 -5.22
N HIS A 201 20.57 -4.43 -6.42
CA HIS A 201 20.70 -3.45 -7.50
C HIS A 201 20.16 -2.07 -7.10
N TYR A 202 18.95 -2.01 -6.53
CA TYR A 202 18.35 -0.74 -6.11
C TYR A 202 19.00 -0.17 -4.84
N LYS A 203 19.55 -1.00 -3.94
CA LYS A 203 20.30 -0.53 -2.77
C LYS A 203 21.61 0.16 -3.15
N THR A 204 22.29 -0.35 -4.18
CA THR A 204 23.63 0.12 -4.57
C THR A 204 23.62 1.16 -5.69
N GLN A 205 22.48 1.34 -6.37
CA GLN A 205 22.35 2.34 -7.42
C GLN A 205 22.42 3.75 -6.85
N LYS A 206 23.17 4.65 -7.50
CA LYS A 206 23.22 6.07 -7.11
C LYS A 206 21.87 6.74 -7.25
N GLY A 207 21.48 7.52 -6.25
CA GLY A 207 20.23 8.28 -6.21
C GLY A 207 19.28 7.76 -5.11
N ASP A 208 18.18 8.44 -4.92
CA ASP A 208 17.15 8.01 -4.00
C ASP A 208 16.32 6.91 -4.66
N ASN A 209 16.54 5.68 -4.24
CA ASN A 209 15.82 4.51 -4.71
C ASN A 209 14.93 3.89 -3.63
N GLN A 210 14.73 4.59 -2.52
CA GLN A 210 13.95 4.07 -1.41
C GLN A 210 12.51 3.76 -1.85
N ASP A 211 11.89 4.63 -2.62
CA ASP A 211 10.54 4.37 -3.18
C ASP A 211 10.46 3.05 -3.95
N ARG A 212 11.53 2.67 -4.67
CA ARG A 212 11.56 1.40 -5.41
C ARG A 212 11.69 0.20 -4.49
N LEU A 213 12.51 0.32 -3.45
CA LEU A 213 12.64 -0.73 -2.43
C LEU A 213 11.31 -0.91 -1.68
N ASP A 214 10.66 0.19 -1.28
CA ASP A 214 9.35 0.16 -0.64
C ASP A 214 8.29 -0.49 -1.56
N ASN A 215 8.36 -0.25 -2.88
CA ASN A 215 7.46 -0.88 -3.84
C ASN A 215 7.71 -2.40 -3.96
N LEU A 216 8.98 -2.84 -3.91
CA LEU A 216 9.31 -4.28 -3.92
C LEU A 216 8.83 -4.97 -2.64
N ASP A 217 8.96 -4.32 -1.49
CA ASP A 217 8.45 -4.82 -0.22
C ASP A 217 6.92 -4.89 -0.23
N GLU A 218 6.27 -3.90 -0.84
CA GLU A 218 4.82 -3.89 -1.01
C GLU A 218 4.32 -4.98 -1.97
N LEU A 219 5.14 -5.40 -2.95
CA LEU A 219 4.82 -6.56 -3.79
C LEU A 219 4.79 -7.86 -2.96
N VAL A 220 5.68 -7.99 -1.98
CA VAL A 220 5.67 -9.14 -1.05
C VAL A 220 4.39 -9.11 -0.21
N ASN A 221 4.00 -7.94 0.32
CA ASN A 221 2.76 -7.78 1.08
C ASN A 221 1.54 -8.15 0.22
N ALA A 222 1.50 -7.69 -1.04
CA ALA A 222 0.45 -8.05 -2.00
C ALA A 222 0.31 -9.57 -2.17
N ALA A 223 1.44 -10.28 -2.25
CA ALA A 223 1.46 -11.73 -2.39
C ALA A 223 1.00 -12.48 -1.13
N ILE A 224 1.26 -11.92 0.07
CA ILE A 224 0.78 -12.48 1.34
C ILE A 224 -0.73 -12.33 1.47
N GLU A 225 -1.25 -11.17 1.08
CA GLU A 225 -2.69 -10.85 1.17
C GLU A 225 -3.52 -11.51 0.07
N PHE A 226 -2.88 -11.92 -1.03
CA PHE A 226 -3.56 -12.47 -2.19
C PHE A 226 -4.17 -13.83 -1.88
N LYS A 227 -5.45 -13.95 -2.15
CA LYS A 227 -6.19 -15.22 -2.09
C LYS A 227 -6.63 -15.59 -3.50
N PRO A 228 -6.20 -16.74 -4.03
CA PRO A 228 -6.58 -17.19 -5.37
C PRO A 228 -8.11 -17.24 -5.59
N GLU A 229 -8.87 -17.51 -4.51
CA GLU A 229 -10.34 -17.58 -4.55
C GLU A 229 -10.98 -16.18 -4.82
N ASP A 230 -10.28 -15.09 -4.48
CA ASP A 230 -10.74 -13.72 -4.71
C ASP A 230 -10.52 -13.25 -6.16
N SER A 231 -9.83 -14.06 -6.98
CA SER A 231 -9.62 -13.76 -8.39
C SER A 231 -10.87 -14.09 -9.20
N ASN A 232 -11.36 -13.12 -10.00
CA ASN A 232 -12.53 -13.25 -10.87
C ASN A 232 -12.26 -14.19 -12.06
N PHE A 233 -11.89 -15.42 -11.81
CA PHE A 233 -11.75 -16.43 -12.85
C PHE A 233 -13.08 -17.14 -13.11
N GLU A 234 -14.06 -16.43 -13.67
CA GLU A 234 -15.33 -17.04 -14.06
C GLU A 234 -15.19 -18.12 -15.17
N THR A 235 -14.01 -18.29 -15.76
CA THR A 235 -13.78 -19.11 -16.96
C THR A 235 -12.59 -20.06 -16.89
N LEU A 236 -12.10 -20.43 -15.68
CA LEU A 236 -11.03 -21.41 -15.61
C LEU A 236 -11.54 -22.83 -15.88
N PRO A 237 -10.75 -23.68 -16.60
CA PRO A 237 -11.03 -25.10 -16.68
C PRO A 237 -11.13 -25.71 -15.27
N GLU A 238 -12.09 -26.63 -15.05
CA GLU A 238 -12.42 -27.23 -13.76
C GLU A 238 -11.21 -27.86 -13.02
N ASN A 239 -10.09 -28.12 -13.70
CA ASN A 239 -8.91 -28.77 -13.15
C ASN A 239 -7.72 -27.85 -12.88
N ILE A 240 -7.82 -26.53 -13.15
CA ILE A 240 -6.66 -25.63 -13.03
C ILE A 240 -6.33 -25.29 -11.55
N SER A 241 -7.32 -25.42 -10.66
CA SER A 241 -7.12 -25.22 -9.21
C SER A 241 -6.16 -26.25 -8.58
N ASP A 242 -5.99 -27.41 -9.24
CA ASP A 242 -5.10 -28.49 -8.78
C ASP A 242 -3.65 -28.29 -9.29
N ASP A 243 -3.42 -27.33 -10.19
CA ASP A 243 -2.08 -27.02 -10.68
C ASP A 243 -1.26 -26.31 -9.57
N PRO A 244 -0.08 -26.83 -9.21
CA PRO A 244 0.80 -26.19 -8.24
C PRO A 244 1.18 -24.73 -8.61
N ALA A 245 1.14 -24.37 -9.89
CA ALA A 245 1.38 -23.02 -10.37
C ALA A 245 0.15 -22.09 -10.27
N PHE A 246 -1.03 -22.61 -9.95
CA PHE A 246 -2.28 -21.86 -9.94
C PHE A 246 -2.23 -20.57 -9.11
N PRO A 247 -1.71 -20.55 -7.86
CA PRO A 247 -1.64 -19.31 -7.10
C PRO A 247 -0.82 -18.21 -7.79
N ILE A 248 0.25 -18.61 -8.48
CA ILE A 248 1.12 -17.67 -9.23
C ILE A 248 0.39 -17.16 -10.47
N LEU A 249 -0.25 -18.04 -11.22
CA LEU A 249 -0.99 -17.68 -12.44
C LEU A 249 -2.15 -16.74 -12.10
N ALA A 250 -2.88 -17.03 -11.02
CA ALA A 250 -3.95 -16.20 -10.51
C ALA A 250 -3.46 -14.81 -10.10
N PHE A 251 -2.34 -14.73 -9.39
CA PHE A 251 -1.72 -13.46 -9.00
C PHE A 251 -1.27 -12.64 -10.21
N LEU A 252 -0.59 -13.27 -11.17
CA LEU A 252 -0.15 -12.63 -12.41
C LEU A 252 -1.32 -12.09 -13.25
N SER A 253 -2.42 -12.85 -13.31
CA SER A 253 -3.64 -12.42 -13.98
C SER A 253 -4.29 -11.23 -13.30
N ASN A 254 -4.39 -11.26 -11.96
CA ASN A 254 -4.89 -10.12 -11.18
C ASN A 254 -4.03 -8.87 -11.39
N ALA A 255 -2.71 -9.01 -11.32
CA ALA A 255 -1.78 -7.92 -11.59
C ALA A 255 -1.92 -7.34 -13.01
N ALA A 256 -2.16 -8.20 -14.00
CA ALA A 256 -2.40 -7.77 -15.38
C ALA A 256 -3.72 -7.01 -15.53
N LEU A 257 -4.80 -7.46 -14.88
CA LEU A 257 -6.09 -6.76 -14.86
C LEU A 257 -5.98 -5.38 -14.19
N GLU A 258 -5.32 -5.28 -13.06
CA GLU A 258 -5.10 -4.01 -12.35
C GLU A 258 -4.18 -3.06 -13.10
N SER A 259 -3.24 -3.56 -13.93
CA SER A 259 -2.37 -2.74 -14.79
C SER A 259 -3.00 -2.37 -16.14
N GLY A 260 -4.08 -3.05 -16.53
CA GLY A 260 -4.69 -2.94 -17.86
C GLY A 260 -5.60 -1.73 -18.05
N GLU A 261 -6.43 -1.80 -19.08
CA GLU A 261 -7.17 -0.73 -19.78
C GLU A 261 -8.20 0.09 -18.96
N ASN A 262 -8.37 -0.15 -17.68
CA ASN A 262 -9.30 0.62 -16.81
C ASN A 262 -8.73 1.95 -16.33
N GLN A 263 -7.80 2.56 -17.07
CA GLN A 263 -7.55 4.00 -16.88
C GLN A 263 -8.80 4.75 -17.35
N ALA A 264 -9.25 5.65 -16.50
CA ALA A 264 -10.21 6.66 -16.91
C ALA A 264 -9.76 7.22 -18.27
N GLY A 265 -10.59 7.07 -19.29
CA GLY A 265 -10.31 7.55 -20.62
C GLY A 265 -9.95 9.03 -20.63
N ALA A 266 -9.34 9.52 -21.69
CA ALA A 266 -9.06 10.95 -21.81
C ALA A 266 -10.40 11.72 -21.71
N GLY A 267 -10.55 12.53 -20.63
CA GLY A 267 -11.78 13.29 -20.35
C GLY A 267 -12.75 12.64 -19.37
N GLU A 268 -12.53 11.42 -18.93
CA GLU A 268 -13.32 10.79 -17.88
C GLU A 268 -12.95 11.33 -16.49
N LYS A 269 -13.97 11.67 -15.67
CA LYS A 269 -13.79 12.11 -14.31
C LYS A 269 -13.31 10.95 -13.44
N ALA A 270 -12.26 11.18 -12.67
CA ALA A 270 -11.61 10.14 -11.90
C ALA A 270 -10.99 10.68 -10.61
N VAL A 271 -10.96 9.89 -9.56
CA VAL A 271 -10.27 10.22 -8.30
C VAL A 271 -8.78 10.40 -8.57
N GLN A 272 -8.19 11.47 -8.01
CA GLN A 272 -6.78 11.80 -8.21
C GLN A 272 -5.93 11.23 -7.09
N LEU A 273 -5.06 10.27 -7.40
CA LEU A 273 -4.12 9.68 -6.46
C LEU A 273 -2.72 10.27 -6.68
N MET A 274 -2.06 10.73 -5.62
CA MET A 274 -0.71 11.29 -5.74
C MET A 274 0.03 11.34 -4.42
N THR A 275 1.34 11.46 -4.49
CA THR A 275 2.13 11.82 -3.30
C THR A 275 1.85 13.27 -2.89
N VAL A 276 2.05 13.56 -1.61
CA VAL A 276 1.93 14.95 -1.11
C VAL A 276 2.88 15.89 -1.89
N HIS A 277 4.06 15.43 -2.26
CA HIS A 277 5.00 16.23 -3.07
C HIS A 277 4.44 16.61 -4.45
N ALA A 278 3.79 15.65 -5.11
CA ALA A 278 3.18 15.87 -6.43
C ALA A 278 1.96 16.80 -6.37
N SER A 279 1.33 16.94 -5.20
CA SER A 279 0.15 17.78 -5.02
C SER A 279 0.44 19.28 -4.95
N LYS A 280 1.72 19.67 -4.92
CA LYS A 280 2.12 21.09 -4.81
C LYS A 280 1.60 21.89 -6.00
N GLY A 281 0.81 22.94 -5.70
CA GLY A 281 0.18 23.79 -6.72
C GLY A 281 -1.20 23.32 -7.18
N LEU A 282 -1.63 22.13 -6.81
CA LEU A 282 -2.98 21.63 -7.08
C LEU A 282 -3.90 21.89 -5.88
N GLU A 283 -5.21 21.89 -6.11
CA GLU A 283 -6.22 22.01 -5.06
C GLU A 283 -7.47 21.24 -5.45
N PHE A 284 -8.12 20.61 -4.44
CA PHE A 284 -9.27 19.75 -4.64
C PHE A 284 -10.38 20.11 -3.66
N ASN A 285 -11.62 19.86 -4.03
CA ASN A 285 -12.75 20.13 -3.14
C ASN A 285 -12.75 19.18 -1.94
N ALA A 286 -12.43 17.89 -2.14
CA ALA A 286 -12.22 16.93 -1.06
C ALA A 286 -10.83 16.31 -1.14
N VAL A 287 -10.17 16.19 0.01
CA VAL A 287 -8.84 15.57 0.12
C VAL A 287 -8.84 14.54 1.24
N PHE A 288 -8.31 13.34 0.94
CA PHE A 288 -7.97 12.32 1.90
C PHE A 288 -6.46 12.32 2.12
N LEU A 289 -6.01 12.55 3.36
CA LEU A 289 -4.62 12.36 3.79
C LEU A 289 -4.51 11.00 4.47
N THR A 290 -3.80 10.05 3.86
CA THR A 290 -3.76 8.66 4.28
C THR A 290 -2.45 8.29 4.94
N GLY A 291 -2.48 7.25 5.77
CA GLY A 291 -1.28 6.74 6.43
C GLY A 291 -0.69 7.71 7.44
N MET A 292 -1.55 8.42 8.19
CA MET A 292 -1.13 9.41 9.17
C MET A 292 -0.61 8.75 10.45
N GLU A 293 0.54 8.08 10.32
CA GLU A 293 1.20 7.28 11.35
C GLU A 293 2.67 7.68 11.51
N GLU A 294 3.17 7.62 12.75
CA GLU A 294 4.60 7.77 13.03
C GLU A 294 5.44 6.77 12.23
N GLY A 295 6.54 7.26 11.62
CA GLY A 295 7.39 6.46 10.74
C GLY A 295 6.93 6.43 9.29
N ARG A 296 5.66 6.81 9.00
CA ARG A 296 5.11 6.96 7.64
C ARG A 296 4.94 8.42 7.24
N PHE A 297 4.21 9.17 8.02
CA PHE A 297 4.10 10.61 7.89
C PHE A 297 3.98 11.24 9.29
N PRO A 298 5.11 11.75 9.84
CA PRO A 298 6.45 11.95 9.23
C PRO A 298 7.16 10.63 8.90
N SER A 299 7.95 10.64 7.81
CA SER A 299 8.76 9.50 7.39
C SER A 299 9.91 9.24 8.36
N GLU A 300 10.15 7.97 8.74
CA GLU A 300 11.26 7.60 9.63
C GLU A 300 12.62 8.03 9.06
N MET A 301 12.82 7.89 7.76
CA MET A 301 14.06 8.31 7.10
C MET A 301 14.29 9.82 7.22
N SER A 302 13.24 10.62 6.95
CA SER A 302 13.33 12.07 7.09
C SER A 302 13.61 12.48 8.53
N LEU A 303 13.04 11.78 9.51
CA LEU A 303 13.31 12.06 10.94
C LEU A 303 14.76 11.80 11.35
N ALA A 304 15.50 10.95 10.63
CA ALA A 304 16.90 10.69 10.87
C ALA A 304 17.81 11.82 10.36
N GLU A 305 17.31 12.70 9.49
CA GLU A 305 18.04 13.82 8.92
C GLU A 305 17.88 15.09 9.78
N ARG A 306 18.94 15.92 9.77
CA ARG A 306 18.88 17.22 10.46
C ARG A 306 17.85 18.15 9.80
N GLY A 307 16.87 18.62 10.58
CA GLY A 307 15.78 19.46 10.07
C GLY A 307 14.69 18.68 9.33
N GLY A 308 14.79 17.36 9.24
CA GLY A 308 13.84 16.52 8.51
C GLY A 308 12.42 16.59 9.07
N LEU A 309 12.25 16.67 10.38
CA LEU A 309 10.92 16.84 10.99
C LEU A 309 10.26 18.17 10.56
N GLU A 310 11.03 19.24 10.48
CA GLU A 310 10.49 20.54 10.04
C GLU A 310 10.09 20.52 8.58
N GLU A 311 10.85 19.81 7.73
CA GLU A 311 10.48 19.64 6.32
C GLU A 311 9.23 18.77 6.16
N GLU A 312 9.12 17.65 6.90
CA GLU A 312 7.91 16.84 6.93
C GLU A 312 6.68 17.65 7.43
N ARG A 313 6.89 18.59 8.38
CA ARG A 313 5.82 19.47 8.84
C ARG A 313 5.41 20.50 7.79
N ARG A 314 6.37 21.04 7.00
CA ARG A 314 6.06 21.87 5.83
C ARG A 314 5.27 21.10 4.80
N LEU A 315 5.63 19.83 4.60
CA LEU A 315 4.91 18.95 3.70
C LEU A 315 3.48 18.65 4.19
N MET A 316 3.30 18.43 5.49
CA MET A 316 1.96 18.30 6.09
C MET A 316 1.12 19.58 5.93
N TYR A 317 1.73 20.74 6.12
CA TYR A 317 1.07 22.02 5.85
C TYR A 317 0.60 22.13 4.40
N VAL A 318 1.47 21.74 3.44
CA VAL A 318 1.08 21.68 2.02
C VAL A 318 -0.09 20.74 1.84
N ALA A 319 -0.03 19.52 2.39
CA ALA A 319 -1.07 18.52 2.25
C ALA A 319 -2.44 18.99 2.75
N ILE A 320 -2.50 19.57 3.94
CA ILE A 320 -3.74 20.13 4.52
C ILE A 320 -4.31 21.23 3.62
N THR A 321 -3.45 22.12 3.10
CA THR A 321 -3.90 23.25 2.28
C THR A 321 -4.33 22.87 0.86
N ARG A 322 -4.21 21.58 0.45
CA ARG A 322 -4.76 21.11 -0.83
C ARG A 322 -6.28 20.99 -0.82
N ALA A 323 -6.88 20.88 0.38
CA ALA A 323 -8.33 20.81 0.53
C ALA A 323 -8.99 22.20 0.50
N ARG A 324 -9.99 22.35 -0.39
CA ARG A 324 -10.79 23.57 -0.48
C ARG A 324 -12.00 23.57 0.45
N LYS A 325 -12.70 22.43 0.55
CA LYS A 325 -13.97 22.32 1.27
C LYS A 325 -13.93 21.25 2.36
N ARG A 326 -13.49 20.02 2.05
CA ARG A 326 -13.54 18.86 2.95
C ARG A 326 -12.18 18.18 3.06
N LEU A 327 -11.74 17.95 4.27
CA LEU A 327 -10.49 17.25 4.57
C LEU A 327 -10.78 16.02 5.43
N TYR A 328 -10.26 14.90 5.00
CA TYR A 328 -10.21 13.64 5.74
C TYR A 328 -8.77 13.33 6.11
N ILE A 329 -8.56 12.88 7.33
CA ILE A 329 -7.28 12.38 7.81
C ILE A 329 -7.50 10.94 8.26
N THR A 330 -6.74 10.01 7.70
CA THR A 330 -6.93 8.59 7.99
C THR A 330 -5.63 7.93 8.42
N MET A 331 -5.75 6.91 9.25
CA MET A 331 -4.65 6.04 9.68
C MET A 331 -5.14 4.60 9.82
N ALA A 332 -4.22 3.63 9.80
CA ALA A 332 -4.49 2.26 10.18
C ALA A 332 -3.77 1.91 11.49
N GLN A 333 -4.47 1.20 12.39
CA GLN A 333 -3.90 0.75 13.66
C GLN A 333 -2.91 -0.38 13.47
N GLN A 334 -3.05 -1.14 12.37
CA GLN A 334 -2.09 -2.17 11.98
C GLN A 334 -1.96 -2.23 10.46
N ARG A 335 -0.73 -2.53 10.00
CA ARG A 335 -0.40 -2.73 8.59
C ARG A 335 0.51 -3.93 8.43
N MET A 336 0.44 -4.56 7.27
CA MET A 336 1.46 -5.50 6.86
C MET A 336 2.70 -4.72 6.38
N LEU A 337 3.87 -5.02 6.93
CA LEU A 337 5.14 -4.46 6.48
C LEU A 337 6.20 -5.57 6.48
N HIS A 338 6.87 -5.81 5.35
CA HIS A 338 7.85 -6.90 5.17
C HIS A 338 7.32 -8.27 5.64
N GLY A 339 6.04 -8.55 5.40
CA GLY A 339 5.40 -9.79 5.82
C GLY A 339 5.08 -9.90 7.32
N GLN A 340 5.23 -8.83 8.08
CA GLN A 340 4.93 -8.78 9.51
C GLN A 340 3.87 -7.72 9.80
N THR A 341 2.95 -8.03 10.72
CA THR A 341 1.98 -7.05 11.20
C THR A 341 2.70 -6.04 12.10
N GLN A 342 2.63 -4.77 11.72
CA GLN A 342 3.12 -3.65 12.53
C GLN A 342 1.95 -2.80 13.02
N PHE A 343 2.05 -2.34 14.26
CA PHE A 343 1.06 -1.47 14.88
C PHE A 343 1.40 -0.01 14.64
N GLY A 344 0.45 0.72 14.05
CA GLY A 344 0.56 2.14 13.76
C GLY A 344 0.32 3.00 15.00
N ILE A 345 1.22 3.94 15.26
CA ILE A 345 1.04 5.02 16.23
C ILE A 345 0.54 6.24 15.45
N VAL A 346 -0.46 6.92 15.97
CA VAL A 346 -0.98 8.13 15.32
C VAL A 346 0.15 9.16 15.09
N SER A 347 0.16 9.76 13.90
CA SER A 347 1.13 10.80 13.56
C SER A 347 1.05 11.97 14.55
N ARG A 348 2.22 12.46 15.01
CA ARG A 348 2.32 13.69 15.81
C ARG A 348 1.66 14.89 15.15
N PHE A 349 1.63 14.92 13.82
CA PHE A 349 0.97 16.01 13.08
C PHE A 349 -0.53 16.05 13.31
N VAL A 350 -1.17 14.91 13.59
CA VAL A 350 -2.59 14.87 13.96
C VAL A 350 -2.79 15.43 15.37
N GLU A 351 -1.85 15.15 16.28
CA GLU A 351 -1.88 15.69 17.66
C GLU A 351 -1.60 17.20 17.72
N GLU A 352 -0.90 17.75 16.72
CA GLU A 352 -0.66 19.19 16.57
C GLU A 352 -1.90 19.96 16.07
N ILE A 353 -2.93 19.26 15.55
CA ILE A 353 -4.18 19.89 15.11
C ILE A 353 -5.09 20.15 16.31
N PRO A 354 -5.66 21.39 16.46
CA PRO A 354 -6.56 21.68 17.56
C PRO A 354 -7.78 20.74 17.56
N PRO A 355 -8.12 20.13 18.71
CA PRO A 355 -9.24 19.15 18.77
C PRO A 355 -10.59 19.73 18.35
N GLU A 356 -10.81 21.02 18.54
CA GLU A 356 -12.05 21.70 18.20
C GLU A 356 -12.34 21.75 16.69
N VAL A 357 -11.32 21.63 15.84
CA VAL A 357 -11.49 21.56 14.38
C VAL A 357 -11.56 20.14 13.87
N LEU A 358 -11.32 19.13 14.72
CA LEU A 358 -11.44 17.72 14.38
C LEU A 358 -12.85 17.18 14.66
N HIS A 359 -13.28 16.28 13.80
CA HIS A 359 -14.46 15.44 13.98
C HIS A 359 -14.04 13.97 13.88
N TYR A 360 -13.99 13.30 15.04
CA TYR A 360 -13.62 11.89 15.11
C TYR A 360 -14.77 11.04 14.62
N LEU A 361 -14.55 10.35 13.50
CA LEU A 361 -15.49 9.35 12.99
C LEU A 361 -15.27 8.07 13.79
N SER A 362 -16.26 7.69 14.61
CA SER A 362 -16.23 6.36 15.23
C SER A 362 -16.35 5.30 14.14
N VAL A 363 -15.55 4.24 14.23
CA VAL A 363 -15.85 2.99 13.53
C VAL A 363 -17.35 2.72 13.76
N LYS A 364 -18.14 2.53 12.71
CA LYS A 364 -19.53 2.11 12.86
C LYS A 364 -19.49 0.87 13.76
N LYS A 365 -19.90 1.01 15.03
CA LYS A 365 -20.09 -0.12 15.91
C LYS A 365 -21.15 -0.94 15.23
N THR A 366 -20.76 -2.03 14.57
CA THR A 366 -21.71 -3.07 14.21
C THR A 366 -22.46 -3.40 15.48
N ALA A 367 -23.75 -3.56 15.39
CA ALA A 367 -24.77 -3.57 16.48
C ALA A 367 -24.56 -4.68 17.54
N TYR A 368 -23.40 -4.75 18.17
CA TYR A 368 -23.07 -5.73 19.22
C TYR A 368 -22.89 -5.10 20.61
N ASP A 369 -22.95 -3.77 20.75
CA ASP A 369 -22.80 -3.08 22.05
C ASP A 369 -24.12 -2.66 22.69
N SER A 370 -25.24 -3.35 22.39
CA SER A 370 -26.53 -3.16 23.06
C SER A 370 -27.01 -4.41 23.80
N TYR A 371 -26.20 -4.94 24.72
CA TYR A 371 -26.70 -5.80 25.78
C TYR A 371 -26.69 -5.08 27.11
N GLY A 372 -27.62 -4.20 27.28
CA GLY A 372 -28.03 -3.57 28.52
C GLY A 372 -29.48 -3.11 28.41
N ASN A 373 -30.42 -4.04 28.72
CA ASN A 373 -31.84 -3.81 28.99
C ASN A 373 -32.73 -3.18 27.88
N THR A 374 -33.59 -3.94 27.22
CA THR A 374 -35.05 -4.04 27.41
C THR A 374 -35.73 -4.81 26.25
N ARG A 375 -36.61 -5.75 26.67
CA ARG A 375 -37.84 -6.33 26.07
C ARG A 375 -38.03 -6.34 24.54
N GLN A 376 -38.08 -7.56 24.06
CA GLN A 376 -38.82 -8.20 22.95
C GLN A 376 -39.74 -7.34 22.08
N THR A 377 -39.48 -7.34 20.77
CA THR A 377 -40.50 -7.64 19.74
C THR A 377 -39.79 -8.36 18.56
N ALA A 378 -40.50 -9.35 18.00
CA ALA A 378 -39.97 -10.41 17.15
C ALA A 378 -39.87 -10.09 15.65
N ALA A 379 -38.94 -10.78 15.01
CA ALA A 379 -38.80 -11.37 13.66
C ALA A 379 -38.26 -10.49 12.50
N PRO A 380 -37.71 -11.08 11.41
CA PRO A 380 -37.34 -12.47 11.16
C PRO A 380 -35.84 -12.74 10.85
N LYS A 381 -35.55 -14.03 10.82
CA LYS A 381 -34.24 -14.63 10.62
C LYS A 381 -33.77 -14.56 9.17
N ASP A 382 -32.51 -14.13 8.96
CA ASP A 382 -31.66 -14.70 7.92
C ASP A 382 -30.27 -14.91 8.51
N LYS A 383 -29.80 -16.17 8.40
CA LYS A 383 -28.53 -16.65 8.92
C LYS A 383 -27.41 -16.26 7.96
N ILE A 384 -26.51 -15.40 8.39
CA ILE A 384 -25.14 -15.35 7.85
C ILE A 384 -24.21 -15.75 8.98
N ILE A 385 -23.60 -16.92 8.81
CA ILE A 385 -22.58 -17.46 9.71
C ILE A 385 -21.27 -16.75 9.35
N ASN A 386 -20.88 -15.78 10.17
CA ASN A 386 -19.50 -15.27 10.17
C ASN A 386 -18.85 -15.66 11.50
N ASP A 387 -17.97 -16.62 11.41
CA ASP A 387 -17.17 -17.13 12.53
C ASP A 387 -15.96 -16.19 12.77
N TYR A 388 -16.22 -14.96 13.19
CA TYR A 388 -15.16 -14.08 13.71
C TYR A 388 -15.04 -14.27 15.22
N LYS A 389 -13.94 -14.89 15.66
CA LYS A 389 -13.55 -14.92 17.07
C LYS A 389 -13.54 -13.48 17.60
N GLN A 390 -14.31 -13.22 18.66
CA GLN A 390 -14.33 -11.93 19.35
C GLN A 390 -12.90 -11.54 19.75
N PRO A 391 -12.47 -10.29 19.56
CA PRO A 391 -11.17 -9.83 20.04
C PRO A 391 -11.15 -9.97 21.57
N GLN A 392 -10.20 -10.76 22.07
CA GLN A 392 -10.00 -10.93 23.51
C GLN A 392 -9.65 -9.59 24.16
N THR A 393 -10.35 -9.26 25.24
CA THR A 393 -10.04 -8.10 26.05
C THR A 393 -9.29 -8.56 27.33
N TYR A 394 -8.23 -7.83 27.68
CA TYR A 394 -7.39 -8.11 28.83
C TYR A 394 -7.53 -6.91 29.80
N ALA A 395 -8.20 -7.11 30.93
CA ALA A 395 -8.53 -6.05 31.90
C ALA A 395 -9.15 -4.78 31.25
N GLY A 396 -10.01 -4.95 30.23
CA GLY A 396 -10.67 -3.85 29.53
C GLY A 396 -9.88 -3.24 28.36
N PHE A 397 -8.66 -3.73 28.11
CA PHE A 397 -7.79 -3.29 27.01
C PHE A 397 -7.73 -4.36 25.91
N ARG A 398 -7.40 -3.93 24.68
CA ARG A 398 -7.24 -4.81 23.51
C ARG A 398 -5.83 -4.67 22.95
N ILE A 399 -5.30 -5.76 22.40
CA ILE A 399 -4.09 -5.68 21.57
C ILE A 399 -4.41 -4.78 20.36
N GLY A 400 -3.48 -3.86 20.01
CA GLY A 400 -3.68 -2.84 18.97
C GLY A 400 -4.37 -1.56 19.46
N GLN A 401 -4.78 -1.48 20.73
CA GLN A 401 -5.39 -0.27 21.29
C GLN A 401 -4.34 0.80 21.61
N ASN A 402 -4.61 2.05 21.21
CA ASN A 402 -3.80 3.19 21.61
C ASN A 402 -4.05 3.53 23.09
N VAL A 403 -2.97 3.73 23.81
CA VAL A 403 -2.98 4.17 25.22
C VAL A 403 -2.03 5.33 25.41
N ARG A 404 -2.32 6.18 26.40
CA ARG A 404 -1.47 7.33 26.75
C ARG A 404 -0.85 7.13 28.11
N HIS A 405 0.47 7.26 28.18
CA HIS A 405 1.23 7.22 29.42
C HIS A 405 1.83 8.60 29.72
N ALA A 406 1.73 9.06 30.94
CA ALA A 406 2.14 10.40 31.33
C ALA A 406 3.64 10.71 31.06
N LYS A 407 4.51 9.68 31.11
CA LYS A 407 5.96 9.80 30.91
C LYS A 407 6.41 9.45 29.49
N PHE A 408 5.72 8.49 28.84
CA PHE A 408 6.17 7.92 27.56
C PHE A 408 5.29 8.34 26.37
N GLY A 409 4.27 9.19 26.59
CA GLY A 409 3.38 9.66 25.53
C GLY A 409 2.36 8.61 25.07
N THR A 410 1.99 8.65 23.81
CA THR A 410 1.04 7.71 23.21
C THR A 410 1.78 6.45 22.76
N GLY A 411 1.23 5.28 23.07
CA GLY A 411 1.75 3.99 22.67
C GLY A 411 0.64 3.04 22.27
N VAL A 412 1.00 1.91 21.67
CA VAL A 412 0.08 0.86 21.24
C VAL A 412 0.32 -0.40 22.03
N ILE A 413 -0.74 -1.05 22.50
CA ILE A 413 -0.65 -2.36 23.17
C ILE A 413 -0.32 -3.41 22.12
N ILE A 414 0.89 -4.00 22.22
CA ILE A 414 1.39 -5.00 21.27
C ILE A 414 1.26 -6.43 21.78
N ASP A 415 1.13 -6.61 23.10
CA ASP A 415 0.95 -7.93 23.71
C ASP A 415 0.23 -7.81 25.03
N ALA A 416 -0.52 -8.84 25.42
CA ALA A 416 -1.26 -8.89 26.67
C ALA A 416 -1.31 -10.31 27.21
N VAL A 417 -0.89 -10.47 28.46
CA VAL A 417 -0.93 -11.76 29.17
C VAL A 417 -1.93 -11.66 30.32
N ASP A 418 -2.97 -12.52 30.27
CA ASP A 418 -3.96 -12.63 31.33
C ASP A 418 -3.35 -13.37 32.54
N LYS A 419 -3.51 -12.78 33.73
CA LYS A 419 -3.08 -13.36 35.02
C LYS A 419 -4.23 -13.43 36.00
N GLY A 420 -5.46 -13.67 35.54
CA GLY A 420 -6.67 -13.75 36.35
C GLY A 420 -7.24 -12.36 36.64
N GLU A 421 -7.11 -11.84 37.89
CA GLU A 421 -7.64 -10.52 38.25
C GLU A 421 -6.80 -9.34 37.72
N SER A 422 -5.65 -9.60 37.09
CA SER A 422 -4.77 -8.59 36.49
C SER A 422 -4.27 -9.02 35.11
N ALA A 423 -4.02 -8.04 34.22
CA ALA A 423 -3.39 -8.28 32.95
C ALA A 423 -2.05 -7.54 32.87
N ARG A 424 -1.04 -8.21 32.30
CA ARG A 424 0.22 -7.56 31.96
C ARG A 424 0.15 -7.15 30.49
N LEU A 425 0.26 -5.85 30.23
CA LEU A 425 0.25 -5.27 28.89
C LEU A 425 1.67 -4.89 28.49
N THR A 426 2.08 -5.27 27.28
CA THR A 426 3.29 -4.77 26.64
C THR A 426 2.87 -3.66 25.69
N ILE A 427 3.45 -2.47 25.86
CA ILE A 427 3.06 -1.27 25.11
C ILE A 427 4.28 -0.76 24.35
N ASN A 428 4.11 -0.56 23.04
CA ASN A 428 5.14 0.06 22.21
C ASN A 428 4.90 1.58 22.18
N PHE A 429 5.85 2.34 22.72
CA PHE A 429 5.88 3.81 22.70
C PHE A 429 6.80 4.39 21.61
N GLY A 430 7.16 3.59 20.60
CA GLY A 430 8.15 4.00 19.61
C GLY A 430 9.56 4.11 20.19
N LYS A 431 10.38 5.00 19.63
CA LYS A 431 11.80 5.15 20.06
C LYS A 431 11.99 5.84 21.43
N GLN A 432 10.94 6.13 22.16
CA GLN A 432 11.02 6.78 23.48
C GLN A 432 10.78 5.82 24.66
N GLY A 433 10.55 4.53 24.42
CA GLY A 433 10.27 3.55 25.47
C GLY A 433 11.03 2.25 25.33
#